data_fe3b8472b58a05a7f4c7d7368b1bd832
#
_entry.id   fe3b8472b58a05a7f4c7d7368b1bd832
#
_cell.length_a   1.000
_cell.length_b   1.000
_cell.length_c   1.000
_cell.angle_alpha   90.00
_cell.angle_beta   90.00
_cell.angle_gamma   90.00
#
_symmetry.space_group_name_H-M   'P 1'
#
loop_
_entity.id
_entity.type
_entity.pdbx_description
1 polymer ?
#
loop_
_entity_poly.entity_id
_entity_poly.type
_entity_poly.pdbx_seq_one_letter_code
_entity_poly.pdbx_strand_id
1 'polypeptide(L)'
;MANARPNILFLMSDQHRADVAGYAGDIVVRTPTLDDLARTGVVFNNAYAPSPICIPSRQSMAAGQLPRTCGCEIFGEDLAPGHMTFARRLSQYGYATVAAGKLHHNGTDQMQGWTRRIGDGMSVRHDFIEGRNLEALRDLPVATEHKWTQAKEVKRAGIGRGPINGHDAYTLDGALRFIENFFTDPYYDRAIPTRPLMLMVSFVRPHVPFLTTHDRFTYYLSRVTPYVNETAFDHPFLSSRAVQPRVDASEREIRRATAAYYGMVEGIDQDYGRVFAALEHVGQNLDDWIIIYTSDHGEMLGEHTLWEKTKFFEGSVKVPLIIRLPGRANAGRIVEKNVNLCDLFATLCDLTDVPAVDGLDSRSLVPLLNGDSADWDNETISHYGGTHLGHETHFDRYENLMIKRDHLKYQYYGREMPEVLFDLSRNPEETSNFLDDPDYADAIAAFRIRRDELGYGPNASADYKNAGY
;
A
#
# COMPACT_ATOMS: atom_id res chain seq x y z
N MET A 1 16.54 -33.82 -9.43
CA MET A 1 15.17 -33.28 -9.39
C MET A 1 15.32 -31.79 -9.46
N ALA A 2 14.70 -31.10 -10.40
CA ALA A 2 14.69 -29.62 -10.39
C ALA A 2 14.09 -29.21 -9.05
N ASN A 3 14.74 -28.29 -8.33
CA ASN A 3 14.18 -27.73 -7.11
C ASN A 3 12.77 -27.22 -7.43
N ALA A 4 11.76 -27.76 -6.77
CA ALA A 4 10.40 -27.25 -6.93
C ALA A 4 10.40 -25.78 -6.49
N ARG A 5 9.88 -24.89 -7.33
CA ARG A 5 9.74 -23.46 -6.98
C ARG A 5 8.91 -23.32 -5.71
N PRO A 6 9.27 -22.42 -4.78
CA PRO A 6 8.55 -22.24 -3.53
C PRO A 6 7.14 -21.72 -3.77
N ASN A 7 6.20 -22.07 -2.91
CA ASN A 7 4.91 -21.39 -2.85
C ASN A 7 5.08 -19.99 -2.28
N ILE A 8 4.17 -19.08 -2.63
CA ILE A 8 4.15 -17.68 -2.20
C ILE A 8 2.83 -17.39 -1.51
N LEU A 9 2.89 -16.87 -0.30
CA LEU A 9 1.77 -16.26 0.40
C LEU A 9 2.00 -14.74 0.45
N PHE A 10 1.16 -13.98 -0.24
CA PHE A 10 1.22 -12.53 -0.29
C PHE A 10 0.04 -11.95 0.50
N LEU A 11 0.31 -11.42 1.68
CA LEU A 11 -0.66 -10.80 2.56
C LEU A 11 -0.62 -9.29 2.36
N MET A 12 -1.78 -8.67 2.14
CA MET A 12 -1.88 -7.24 1.91
C MET A 12 -3.06 -6.63 2.66
N SER A 13 -2.84 -5.53 3.33
CA SER A 13 -3.88 -4.68 3.89
C SER A 13 -4.03 -3.39 3.08
N ASP A 14 -5.09 -2.63 3.35
CA ASP A 14 -5.30 -1.31 2.77
C ASP A 14 -5.19 -0.25 3.86
N GLN A 15 -4.36 0.75 3.63
CA GLN A 15 -4.24 1.90 4.53
C GLN A 15 -3.64 1.56 5.91
N HIS A 16 -2.74 0.56 5.99
CA HIS A 16 -2.05 0.23 7.24
C HIS A 16 -0.80 1.09 7.41
N ARG A 17 -0.84 1.97 8.39
CA ARG A 17 0.25 2.84 8.79
C ARG A 17 1.43 2.02 9.34
N ALA A 18 2.64 2.29 8.86
CA ALA A 18 3.81 1.45 9.10
C ALA A 18 4.20 1.29 10.57
N ASP A 19 3.99 2.32 11.39
CA ASP A 19 4.34 2.34 12.81
C ASP A 19 3.26 1.78 13.74
N VAL A 20 2.07 1.42 13.25
CA VAL A 20 0.99 0.80 14.04
C VAL A 20 1.09 -0.73 13.97
N ALA A 21 2.19 -1.26 14.48
CA ALA A 21 2.43 -2.70 14.64
C ALA A 21 3.41 -2.94 15.79
N GLY A 22 3.27 -4.06 16.52
CA GLY A 22 4.13 -4.38 17.66
C GLY A 22 5.61 -4.48 17.26
N TYR A 23 5.92 -5.16 16.16
CA TYR A 23 7.29 -5.26 15.64
C TYR A 23 7.89 -3.90 15.22
N ALA A 24 7.05 -2.91 14.89
CA ALA A 24 7.48 -1.56 14.56
C ALA A 24 7.67 -0.65 15.80
N GLY A 25 7.46 -1.18 16.99
CA GLY A 25 7.68 -0.49 18.26
C GLY A 25 6.42 0.07 18.92
N ASP A 26 5.23 -0.11 18.34
CA ASP A 26 3.99 0.26 19.01
C ASP A 26 3.69 -0.73 20.16
N ILE A 27 3.69 -0.22 21.39
CA ILE A 27 3.49 -1.03 22.60
C ILE A 27 2.00 -1.23 22.97
N VAL A 28 1.09 -0.63 22.22
CA VAL A 28 -0.35 -0.63 22.50
C VAL A 28 -1.09 -1.59 21.59
N VAL A 29 -0.77 -1.59 20.28
CA VAL A 29 -1.44 -2.46 19.33
C VAL A 29 -1.02 -3.92 19.51
N ARG A 30 -1.97 -4.84 19.32
CA ARG A 30 -1.74 -6.28 19.44
C ARG A 30 -1.69 -6.91 18.05
N THR A 31 -0.48 -7.25 17.60
CA THR A 31 -0.22 -7.83 16.28
C THR A 31 0.66 -9.08 16.33
N PRO A 32 0.30 -10.08 17.16
CA PRO A 32 1.19 -11.23 17.41
C PRO A 32 1.52 -12.04 16.15
N THR A 33 0.64 -12.09 15.16
CA THR A 33 0.87 -12.77 13.88
C THR A 33 1.93 -12.04 13.05
N LEU A 34 1.81 -10.73 12.93
CA LEU A 34 2.78 -9.89 12.21
C LEU A 34 4.11 -9.79 12.96
N ASP A 35 4.06 -9.76 14.30
CA ASP A 35 5.27 -9.74 15.13
C ASP A 35 6.07 -11.05 14.97
N ASP A 36 5.39 -12.20 14.92
CA ASP A 36 6.05 -13.48 14.62
C ASP A 36 6.60 -13.53 13.20
N LEU A 37 5.84 -13.02 12.22
CA LEU A 37 6.31 -12.93 10.84
C LEU A 37 7.56 -12.04 10.73
N ALA A 38 7.60 -10.91 11.41
CA ALA A 38 8.75 -10.01 11.47
C ALA A 38 9.97 -10.67 12.13
N ARG A 39 9.75 -11.37 13.24
CA ARG A 39 10.80 -12.12 13.96
C ARG A 39 11.39 -13.24 13.13
N THR A 40 10.61 -13.87 12.27
CA THR A 40 11.00 -15.02 11.42
C THR A 40 11.32 -14.63 9.97
N GLY A 41 11.19 -13.37 9.63
CA GLY A 41 11.47 -12.79 8.30
C GLY A 41 12.49 -11.67 8.35
N VAL A 42 12.54 -10.90 7.27
CA VAL A 42 13.33 -9.68 7.11
C VAL A 42 12.35 -8.50 7.08
N VAL A 43 12.60 -7.49 7.92
CA VAL A 43 11.79 -6.26 8.01
C VAL A 43 12.47 -5.14 7.24
N PHE A 44 11.71 -4.44 6.39
CA PHE A 44 12.16 -3.24 5.71
C PHE A 44 11.58 -2.01 6.42
N ASN A 45 12.42 -1.31 7.18
CA ASN A 45 11.98 -0.15 7.96
C ASN A 45 11.60 1.05 7.10
N ASN A 46 12.11 1.13 5.88
CA ASN A 46 11.90 2.25 4.97
C ASN A 46 11.34 1.79 3.63
N ALA A 47 10.18 1.12 3.67
CA ALA A 47 9.41 0.76 2.49
C ALA A 47 8.36 1.83 2.18
N TYR A 48 8.24 2.21 0.90
CA TYR A 48 7.40 3.30 0.44
C TYR A 48 6.43 2.86 -0.66
N ALA A 49 5.23 3.40 -0.57
CA ALA A 49 4.24 3.26 -1.62
C ALA A 49 4.63 4.09 -2.86
N PRO A 50 4.52 3.55 -4.08
CA PRO A 50 4.75 4.32 -5.31
C PRO A 50 3.74 5.45 -5.50
N SER A 51 2.61 5.37 -4.80
CA SER A 51 1.61 6.44 -4.72
C SER A 51 0.90 6.38 -3.36
N PRO A 52 0.57 7.54 -2.74
CA PRO A 52 -0.17 7.57 -1.48
C PRO A 52 -1.68 7.37 -1.67
N ILE A 53 -2.08 6.48 -2.59
CA ILE A 53 -3.50 6.15 -2.84
C ILE A 53 -3.62 4.77 -3.49
N CYS A 54 -4.71 4.06 -3.18
CA CYS A 54 -4.89 2.63 -3.45
C CYS A 54 -4.64 2.20 -4.90
N ILE A 55 -5.37 2.78 -5.89
CA ILE A 55 -5.32 2.30 -7.29
C ILE A 55 -3.94 2.51 -7.88
N PRO A 56 -3.38 3.72 -7.95
CA PRO A 56 -2.05 3.91 -8.49
C PRO A 56 -0.99 3.09 -7.78
N SER A 57 -1.04 2.99 -6.44
CA SER A 57 -0.08 2.18 -5.69
C SER A 57 -0.15 0.70 -6.05
N ARG A 58 -1.36 0.11 -6.08
CA ARG A 58 -1.56 -1.32 -6.39
C ARG A 58 -1.20 -1.65 -7.82
N GLN A 59 -1.56 -0.79 -8.77
CA GLN A 59 -1.25 -0.98 -10.19
C GLN A 59 0.27 -0.88 -10.44
N SER A 60 0.93 0.12 -9.86
CA SER A 60 2.38 0.29 -9.95
C SER A 60 3.15 -0.87 -9.32
N MET A 61 2.74 -1.32 -8.14
CA MET A 61 3.30 -2.50 -7.49
C MET A 61 3.15 -3.74 -8.37
N ALA A 62 1.97 -3.96 -8.95
CA ALA A 62 1.70 -5.11 -9.81
C ALA A 62 2.52 -5.08 -11.09
N ALA A 63 2.70 -3.91 -11.70
CA ALA A 63 3.46 -3.69 -12.93
C ALA A 63 4.99 -3.65 -12.69
N GLY A 64 5.45 -3.41 -11.45
CA GLY A 64 6.87 -3.15 -11.17
C GLY A 64 7.35 -1.83 -11.79
N GLN A 65 6.45 -0.88 -11.96
CA GLN A 65 6.68 0.39 -12.63
C GLN A 65 6.09 1.54 -11.80
N LEU A 66 6.70 2.71 -11.85
CA LEU A 66 6.17 3.91 -11.23
C LEU A 66 4.84 4.34 -11.89
N PRO A 67 3.98 5.11 -11.20
CA PRO A 67 2.66 5.49 -11.71
C PRO A 67 2.69 6.12 -13.11
N ARG A 68 3.69 6.95 -13.40
CA ARG A 68 3.85 7.59 -14.71
C ARG A 68 4.26 6.61 -15.80
N THR A 69 5.13 5.66 -15.48
CA THR A 69 5.61 4.63 -16.41
C THR A 69 4.49 3.66 -16.78
N CYS A 70 3.68 3.21 -15.81
CA CYS A 70 2.58 2.30 -16.09
C CYS A 70 1.27 3.00 -16.50
N GLY A 71 1.23 4.33 -16.51
CA GLY A 71 0.05 5.12 -16.90
C GLY A 71 -1.09 5.18 -15.86
N CYS A 72 -0.83 4.82 -14.59
CA CYS A 72 -1.82 4.83 -13.53
C CYS A 72 -1.46 5.91 -12.48
N GLU A 73 -1.66 7.18 -12.82
CA GLU A 73 -1.24 8.32 -12.00
C GLU A 73 -2.32 8.81 -11.04
N ILE A 74 -3.61 8.57 -11.36
CA ILE A 74 -4.75 9.07 -10.59
C ILE A 74 -5.70 7.94 -10.18
N PHE A 75 -6.52 8.22 -9.17
CA PHE A 75 -7.58 7.31 -8.76
C PHE A 75 -8.61 7.11 -9.88
N GLY A 76 -8.89 5.86 -10.24
CA GLY A 76 -9.82 5.49 -11.31
C GLY A 76 -9.15 5.05 -12.62
N GLU A 77 -7.85 5.24 -12.77
CA GLU A 77 -7.08 4.65 -13.86
C GLU A 77 -6.78 3.17 -13.59
N ASP A 78 -6.45 2.44 -14.64
CA ASP A 78 -6.07 1.02 -14.54
C ASP A 78 -4.99 0.71 -15.58
N LEU A 79 -4.25 -0.36 -15.38
CA LEU A 79 -3.30 -0.85 -16.36
C LEU A 79 -4.00 -1.16 -17.69
N ALA A 80 -3.33 -0.91 -18.77
CA ALA A 80 -3.81 -1.28 -20.10
C ALA A 80 -4.07 -2.80 -20.16
N PRO A 81 -5.11 -3.26 -20.89
CA PRO A 81 -5.36 -4.67 -21.04
C PRO A 81 -4.15 -5.43 -21.58
N GLY A 82 -3.77 -6.51 -20.90
CA GLY A 82 -2.59 -7.30 -21.25
C GLY A 82 -1.27 -6.76 -20.70
N HIS A 83 -1.26 -5.64 -19.97
CA HIS A 83 -0.05 -5.11 -19.31
C HIS A 83 0.63 -6.17 -18.46
N MET A 84 1.96 -6.20 -18.46
CA MET A 84 2.71 -7.18 -17.68
C MET A 84 2.62 -6.87 -16.18
N THR A 85 2.21 -7.87 -15.39
CA THR A 85 2.16 -7.82 -13.93
C THR A 85 2.95 -8.99 -13.35
N PHE A 86 3.36 -8.91 -12.10
CA PHE A 86 4.02 -10.04 -11.45
C PHE A 86 3.13 -11.31 -11.47
N ALA A 87 1.81 -11.17 -11.30
CA ALA A 87 0.89 -12.29 -11.37
C ALA A 87 0.88 -12.93 -12.77
N ARG A 88 0.82 -12.11 -13.83
CA ARG A 88 0.90 -12.56 -15.22
C ARG A 88 2.24 -13.23 -15.50
N ARG A 89 3.33 -12.64 -15.04
CA ARG A 89 4.67 -13.19 -15.25
C ARG A 89 4.82 -14.56 -14.59
N LEU A 90 4.45 -14.68 -13.33
CA LEU A 90 4.50 -15.93 -12.61
C LEU A 90 3.58 -16.99 -13.21
N SER A 91 2.37 -16.64 -13.67
CA SER A 91 1.45 -17.55 -14.32
C SER A 91 2.02 -18.11 -15.64
N GLN A 92 2.74 -17.30 -16.42
CA GLN A 92 3.45 -17.75 -17.64
C GLN A 92 4.52 -18.80 -17.33
N TYR A 93 5.06 -18.80 -16.11
CA TYR A 93 6.08 -19.75 -15.67
C TYR A 93 5.53 -20.88 -14.79
N GLY A 94 4.22 -21.10 -14.85
CA GLY A 94 3.56 -22.28 -14.31
C GLY A 94 2.98 -22.14 -12.92
N TYR A 95 3.05 -20.97 -12.29
CA TYR A 95 2.36 -20.73 -11.02
C TYR A 95 0.83 -20.76 -11.19
N ALA A 96 0.13 -21.33 -10.23
CA ALA A 96 -1.26 -21.00 -9.99
C ALA A 96 -1.30 -19.66 -9.23
N THR A 97 -1.74 -18.59 -9.89
CA THR A 97 -1.82 -17.27 -9.29
C THR A 97 -3.25 -17.01 -8.86
N VAL A 98 -3.47 -16.91 -7.55
CA VAL A 98 -4.80 -16.77 -6.94
C VAL A 98 -4.85 -15.56 -6.05
N ALA A 99 -5.85 -14.71 -6.25
CA ALA A 99 -6.06 -13.53 -5.41
C ALA A 99 -7.42 -13.60 -4.72
N ALA A 100 -7.42 -13.39 -3.41
CA ALA A 100 -8.62 -13.25 -2.59
C ALA A 100 -8.73 -11.81 -2.07
N GLY A 101 -9.88 -11.16 -2.29
CA GLY A 101 -10.22 -9.83 -1.79
C GLY A 101 -9.76 -8.68 -2.68
N LYS A 102 -9.41 -7.54 -2.06
CA LYS A 102 -9.21 -6.27 -2.74
C LYS A 102 -8.00 -6.28 -3.69
N LEU A 103 -8.25 -6.08 -4.96
CA LEU A 103 -7.25 -5.82 -5.99
C LEU A 103 -7.35 -4.40 -6.56
N HIS A 104 -8.57 -3.86 -6.60
CA HIS A 104 -8.90 -2.52 -7.08
C HIS A 104 -8.61 -2.34 -8.58
N HIS A 105 -8.95 -3.37 -9.38
CA HIS A 105 -8.89 -3.29 -10.83
C HIS A 105 -10.18 -2.66 -11.36
N ASN A 106 -10.08 -1.55 -12.08
CA ASN A 106 -11.20 -0.77 -12.59
C ASN A 106 -11.39 -0.91 -14.10
N GLY A 107 -10.37 -1.37 -14.80
CA GLY A 107 -10.38 -1.52 -16.25
C GLY A 107 -11.02 -2.81 -16.74
N THR A 108 -10.96 -3.03 -18.03
CA THR A 108 -11.53 -4.20 -18.70
C THR A 108 -10.75 -5.50 -18.43
N ASP A 109 -9.44 -5.41 -18.15
CA ASP A 109 -8.63 -6.58 -17.76
C ASP A 109 -8.72 -6.82 -16.26
N GLN A 110 -9.86 -7.35 -15.84
CA GLN A 110 -10.13 -7.64 -14.44
C GLN A 110 -9.21 -8.72 -13.84
N MET A 111 -8.63 -9.57 -14.66
CA MET A 111 -7.74 -10.65 -14.19
C MET A 111 -6.29 -10.21 -14.05
N GLN A 112 -5.78 -9.35 -14.89
CA GLN A 112 -4.39 -8.84 -14.88
C GLN A 112 -3.33 -9.94 -14.60
N GLY A 113 -3.59 -11.17 -15.10
CA GLY A 113 -2.70 -12.32 -14.94
C GLY A 113 -3.01 -13.24 -13.76
N TRP A 114 -3.97 -12.91 -12.90
CA TRP A 114 -4.49 -13.85 -11.91
C TRP A 114 -5.25 -14.97 -12.60
N THR A 115 -4.91 -16.23 -12.32
CA THR A 115 -5.61 -17.39 -12.88
C THR A 115 -6.94 -17.65 -12.16
N ARG A 116 -7.11 -17.12 -10.95
CA ARG A 116 -8.36 -17.17 -10.18
C ARG A 116 -8.46 -15.94 -9.27
N ARG A 117 -9.67 -15.38 -9.20
CA ARG A 117 -10.05 -14.35 -8.22
C ARG A 117 -11.13 -14.89 -7.29
N ILE A 118 -11.04 -14.54 -6.02
CA ILE A 118 -11.97 -14.88 -4.95
C ILE A 118 -12.46 -13.58 -4.34
N GLY A 119 -13.76 -13.34 -4.34
CA GLY A 119 -14.34 -12.07 -3.93
C GLY A 119 -14.39 -11.06 -5.08
N ASP A 120 -14.96 -9.89 -4.80
CA ASP A 120 -15.26 -8.87 -5.79
C ASP A 120 -14.09 -7.91 -6.07
N GLY A 121 -13.00 -8.00 -5.30
CA GLY A 121 -11.83 -7.13 -5.45
C GLY A 121 -12.08 -5.66 -5.19
N MET A 122 -13.26 -5.25 -4.68
CA MET A 122 -13.70 -3.87 -4.50
C MET A 122 -13.93 -3.08 -5.80
N SER A 123 -13.94 -3.74 -6.95
CA SER A 123 -14.07 -3.10 -8.26
C SER A 123 -15.53 -2.91 -8.70
N VAL A 124 -16.46 -3.60 -8.09
CA VAL A 124 -17.87 -3.70 -8.53
C VAL A 124 -18.57 -2.36 -8.68
N ARG A 125 -18.21 -1.36 -7.89
CA ARG A 125 -18.81 -0.02 -8.02
C ARG A 125 -18.31 0.75 -9.24
N HIS A 126 -17.14 0.42 -9.72
CA HIS A 126 -16.52 1.07 -10.88
C HIS A 126 -16.82 0.32 -12.18
N ASP A 127 -17.08 -0.98 -12.11
CA ASP A 127 -17.42 -1.81 -13.26
C ASP A 127 -18.78 -1.43 -13.87
N PHE A 128 -19.68 -0.86 -13.07
CA PHE A 128 -20.96 -0.32 -13.56
C PHE A 128 -20.83 1.03 -14.27
N ILE A 129 -19.67 1.67 -14.19
CA ILE A 129 -19.40 2.92 -14.89
C ILE A 129 -18.72 2.58 -16.22
N GLU A 130 -19.46 1.90 -17.07
CA GLU A 130 -19.04 1.60 -18.42
C GLU A 130 -18.57 2.87 -19.11
N GLY A 131 -17.34 2.84 -19.64
CA GLY A 131 -16.79 3.98 -20.33
C GLY A 131 -16.51 5.21 -19.45
N ARG A 132 -16.42 5.03 -18.12
CA ARG A 132 -16.18 6.14 -17.18
C ARG A 132 -17.16 7.30 -17.35
N ASN A 133 -18.41 7.03 -17.62
CA ASN A 133 -19.45 8.04 -17.79
C ASN A 133 -19.81 8.67 -16.44
N LEU A 134 -18.79 9.30 -15.79
CA LEU A 134 -18.97 10.05 -14.55
C LEU A 134 -19.91 11.24 -14.72
N GLU A 135 -20.08 11.74 -15.96
CA GLU A 135 -21.05 12.79 -16.26
C GLU A 135 -22.48 12.30 -16.02
N ALA A 136 -22.81 11.08 -16.42
CA ALA A 136 -24.14 10.50 -16.13
C ALA A 136 -24.39 10.32 -14.63
N LEU A 137 -23.34 10.12 -13.82
CA LEU A 137 -23.48 10.02 -12.37
C LEU A 137 -23.55 11.38 -11.68
N ARG A 138 -23.06 12.47 -12.29
CA ARG A 138 -23.15 13.84 -11.75
C ARG A 138 -24.61 14.31 -11.68
N ASP A 139 -25.42 13.87 -12.62
CA ASP A 139 -26.82 14.27 -12.72
C ASP A 139 -27.74 13.43 -11.81
N LEU A 140 -27.21 12.40 -11.13
CA LEU A 140 -27.97 11.65 -10.15
C LEU A 140 -28.00 12.40 -8.81
N PRO A 141 -29.17 12.66 -8.24
CA PRO A 141 -29.31 13.37 -6.94
C PRO A 141 -28.48 12.73 -5.82
N VAL A 142 -28.26 11.42 -5.88
CA VAL A 142 -27.46 10.66 -4.93
C VAL A 142 -25.96 11.02 -4.97
N ALA A 143 -25.44 11.42 -6.13
CA ALA A 143 -24.02 11.79 -6.27
C ALA A 143 -23.70 13.17 -5.68
N THR A 144 -24.70 14.05 -5.53
CA THR A 144 -24.52 15.41 -5.03
C THR A 144 -24.67 15.53 -3.51
N GLU A 145 -25.31 14.59 -2.84
CA GLU A 145 -25.60 14.64 -1.40
C GLU A 145 -24.49 14.09 -0.50
N HIS A 146 -23.57 13.33 -1.02
CA HIS A 146 -22.50 12.72 -0.25
C HIS A 146 -21.15 13.41 -0.47
N LYS A 147 -21.03 14.64 0.02
CA LYS A 147 -19.68 15.22 0.21
C LYS A 147 -18.95 14.42 1.29
N TRP A 148 -18.04 13.59 0.83
CA TRP A 148 -17.11 12.90 1.70
C TRP A 148 -16.20 13.94 2.38
N THR A 149 -16.06 13.87 3.69
CA THR A 149 -15.08 14.68 4.43
C THR A 149 -14.42 13.81 5.48
N GLN A 150 -13.11 13.97 5.67
CA GLN A 150 -12.36 13.26 6.70
C GLN A 150 -12.98 13.48 8.09
N ALA A 151 -13.47 14.67 8.38
CA ALA A 151 -14.16 14.96 9.64
C ALA A 151 -15.39 14.06 9.88
N LYS A 152 -16.16 13.72 8.83
CA LYS A 152 -17.28 12.76 8.95
C LYS A 152 -16.79 11.36 9.27
N GLU A 153 -15.66 10.94 8.69
CA GLU A 153 -15.05 9.64 8.99
C GLU A 153 -14.62 9.54 10.45
N VAL A 154 -13.96 10.59 10.95
CA VAL A 154 -13.56 10.66 12.36
C VAL A 154 -14.78 10.58 13.28
N LYS A 155 -15.85 11.36 12.97
CA LYS A 155 -17.06 11.41 13.81
C LYS A 155 -17.82 10.08 13.87
N ARG A 156 -17.89 9.34 12.76
CA ARG A 156 -18.62 8.06 12.70
C ARG A 156 -17.82 6.85 13.17
N ALA A 157 -16.53 7.04 13.45
CA ALA A 157 -15.66 5.96 13.91
C ALA A 157 -16.08 5.38 15.26
N GLY A 158 -15.89 4.08 15.46
CA GLY A 158 -16.17 3.44 16.75
C GLY A 158 -16.57 1.97 16.64
N ILE A 159 -17.56 1.57 17.45
CA ILE A 159 -18.07 0.21 17.50
C ILE A 159 -19.05 0.01 16.33
N GLY A 160 -18.88 -1.09 15.58
CA GLY A 160 -19.82 -1.43 14.54
C GLY A 160 -19.24 -2.38 13.47
N ARG A 161 -20.06 -2.65 12.49
CA ARG A 161 -19.69 -3.38 11.27
C ARG A 161 -20.21 -2.60 10.07
N GLY A 162 -19.36 -2.43 9.07
CA GLY A 162 -19.72 -1.80 7.81
C GLY A 162 -19.47 -2.73 6.63
N PRO A 163 -19.69 -2.25 5.38
CA PRO A 163 -19.45 -3.02 4.17
C PRO A 163 -18.03 -3.60 4.09
N ILE A 164 -17.02 -2.85 4.53
CA ILE A 164 -15.61 -3.29 4.55
C ILE A 164 -15.41 -4.52 5.44
N ASN A 165 -16.00 -4.53 6.63
CA ASN A 165 -15.92 -5.71 7.51
C ASN A 165 -16.61 -6.94 6.89
N GLY A 166 -17.72 -6.73 6.16
CA GLY A 166 -18.41 -7.79 5.44
C GLY A 166 -17.60 -8.33 4.27
N HIS A 167 -16.98 -7.42 3.51
CA HIS A 167 -16.08 -7.77 2.41
C HIS A 167 -14.89 -8.61 2.89
N ASP A 168 -14.21 -8.18 3.96
CA ASP A 168 -13.06 -8.92 4.49
C ASP A 168 -13.45 -10.28 5.08
N ALA A 169 -14.62 -10.38 5.72
CA ALA A 169 -15.14 -11.66 6.20
C ALA A 169 -15.40 -12.64 5.03
N TYR A 170 -15.95 -12.14 3.93
CA TYR A 170 -16.16 -12.92 2.70
C TYR A 170 -14.84 -13.32 2.05
N THR A 171 -13.87 -12.39 1.99
CA THR A 171 -12.52 -12.64 1.48
C THR A 171 -11.83 -13.75 2.27
N LEU A 172 -11.88 -13.68 3.60
CA LEU A 172 -11.28 -14.67 4.48
C LEU A 172 -11.93 -16.06 4.29
N ASP A 173 -13.25 -16.14 4.34
CA ASP A 173 -13.97 -17.40 4.14
C ASP A 173 -13.62 -18.03 2.78
N GLY A 174 -13.59 -17.21 1.72
CA GLY A 174 -13.20 -17.66 0.39
C GLY A 174 -11.75 -18.14 0.29
N ALA A 175 -10.82 -17.46 0.96
CA ALA A 175 -9.40 -17.87 1.01
C ALA A 175 -9.23 -19.21 1.77
N LEU A 176 -9.88 -19.38 2.92
CA LEU A 176 -9.83 -20.60 3.72
C LEU A 176 -10.37 -21.79 2.95
N ARG A 177 -11.53 -21.66 2.30
CA ARG A 177 -12.12 -22.70 1.44
C ARG A 177 -11.25 -23.02 0.23
N PHE A 178 -10.62 -22.00 -0.36
CA PHE A 178 -9.67 -22.22 -1.46
C PHE A 178 -8.48 -23.05 -0.99
N ILE A 179 -7.86 -22.74 0.16
CA ILE A 179 -6.73 -23.46 0.73
C ILE A 179 -7.13 -24.95 0.93
N GLU A 180 -8.25 -25.19 1.59
CA GLU A 180 -8.76 -26.53 1.81
C GLU A 180 -8.91 -27.31 0.49
N ASN A 181 -9.65 -26.73 -0.47
CA ASN A 181 -9.91 -27.38 -1.75
C ASN A 181 -8.66 -27.54 -2.64
N PHE A 182 -7.66 -26.68 -2.50
CA PHE A 182 -6.45 -26.73 -3.33
C PHE A 182 -5.48 -27.82 -2.89
N PHE A 183 -5.38 -28.06 -1.59
CA PHE A 183 -4.44 -29.03 -1.02
C PHE A 183 -5.09 -30.37 -0.62
N THR A 184 -6.43 -30.41 -0.54
CA THR A 184 -7.16 -31.65 -0.20
C THR A 184 -8.27 -31.88 -1.21
N ASP A 185 -8.23 -33.01 -1.91
CA ASP A 185 -9.33 -33.42 -2.81
C ASP A 185 -9.83 -34.82 -2.41
N PRO A 186 -10.92 -34.92 -1.64
CA PRO A 186 -11.42 -36.20 -1.14
C PRO A 186 -12.08 -37.06 -2.21
N TYR A 187 -12.39 -36.51 -3.39
CA TYR A 187 -13.14 -37.23 -4.44
C TYR A 187 -12.27 -37.76 -5.58
N TYR A 188 -11.08 -37.17 -5.73
CA TYR A 188 -10.16 -37.58 -6.79
C TYR A 188 -8.82 -37.83 -6.13
N ASP A 189 -8.32 -39.03 -6.30
CA ASP A 189 -6.94 -39.39 -5.92
C ASP A 189 -5.96 -38.59 -6.79
N ARG A 190 -6.02 -37.27 -6.65
CA ARG A 190 -5.13 -36.33 -7.32
C ARG A 190 -3.80 -36.37 -6.62
N ALA A 191 -2.80 -36.58 -7.40
CA ALA A 191 -1.45 -36.23 -7.01
C ALA A 191 -1.45 -34.78 -6.46
N ILE A 192 -0.71 -34.55 -5.39
CA ILE A 192 -0.39 -33.24 -4.81
C ILE A 192 -0.24 -32.19 -5.92
N PRO A 193 -0.74 -30.97 -5.78
CA PRO A 193 -0.65 -29.96 -6.83
C PRO A 193 0.75 -29.91 -7.42
N THR A 194 0.86 -30.18 -8.72
CA THR A 194 2.15 -30.16 -9.42
C THR A 194 2.63 -28.76 -9.76
N ARG A 195 1.80 -27.75 -9.45
CA ARG A 195 2.09 -26.33 -9.70
C ARG A 195 2.38 -25.61 -8.40
N PRO A 196 3.41 -24.77 -8.36
CA PRO A 196 3.60 -23.86 -7.25
C PRO A 196 2.43 -22.87 -7.20
N LEU A 197 2.05 -22.49 -5.99
CA LEU A 197 0.94 -21.54 -5.73
C LEU A 197 1.50 -20.17 -5.36
N MET A 198 0.95 -19.12 -5.96
CA MET A 198 0.98 -17.79 -5.41
C MET A 198 -0.44 -17.42 -4.94
N LEU A 199 -0.63 -17.36 -3.62
CA LEU A 199 -1.89 -16.94 -3.00
C LEU A 199 -1.73 -15.54 -2.43
N MET A 200 -2.49 -14.59 -2.97
CA MET A 200 -2.63 -13.25 -2.38
C MET A 200 -3.91 -13.20 -1.56
N VAL A 201 -3.82 -12.72 -0.31
CA VAL A 201 -4.98 -12.42 0.54
C VAL A 201 -4.91 -10.94 0.90
N SER A 202 -5.83 -10.16 0.33
CA SER A 202 -5.84 -8.71 0.43
C SER A 202 -7.10 -8.20 1.11
N PHE A 203 -6.97 -7.73 2.36
CA PHE A 203 -8.06 -7.13 3.11
C PHE A 203 -8.19 -5.64 2.84
N VAL A 204 -9.40 -5.11 3.03
CA VAL A 204 -9.70 -3.68 2.93
C VAL A 204 -9.37 -2.96 4.24
N ARG A 205 -9.50 -3.64 5.39
CA ARG A 205 -9.10 -3.04 6.66
C ARG A 205 -7.58 -2.79 6.71
N PRO A 206 -7.15 -1.73 7.43
CA PRO A 206 -7.89 -0.79 8.26
C PRO A 206 -8.43 0.47 7.55
N HIS A 207 -8.68 0.44 6.22
CA HIS A 207 -9.30 1.54 5.49
C HIS A 207 -10.61 2.02 6.14
N VAL A 208 -10.90 3.32 6.04
CA VAL A 208 -12.19 3.91 6.48
C VAL A 208 -13.41 3.19 5.89
N PRO A 209 -14.55 3.10 6.59
CA PRO A 209 -14.86 3.68 7.90
C PRO A 209 -14.20 2.91 9.05
N PHE A 210 -13.68 3.63 10.03
CA PHE A 210 -13.01 3.02 11.18
C PHE A 210 -14.04 2.40 12.13
N LEU A 211 -14.35 1.13 11.89
CA LEU A 211 -15.33 0.37 12.66
C LEU A 211 -14.74 -0.96 13.13
N THR A 212 -14.83 -1.21 14.43
CA THR A 212 -14.31 -2.43 15.05
C THR A 212 -15.28 -3.02 16.07
N THR A 213 -14.97 -4.19 16.61
CA THR A 213 -15.78 -4.86 17.62
C THR A 213 -15.75 -4.12 18.96
N HIS A 214 -16.77 -4.33 19.79
CA HIS A 214 -16.89 -3.71 21.10
C HIS A 214 -15.63 -3.97 21.98
N ASP A 215 -15.16 -5.21 22.03
CA ASP A 215 -14.05 -5.60 22.92
C ASP A 215 -12.74 -4.94 22.51
N ARG A 216 -12.41 -4.94 21.21
CA ARG A 216 -11.23 -4.26 20.68
C ARG A 216 -11.33 -2.75 20.90
N PHE A 217 -12.47 -2.14 20.57
CA PHE A 217 -12.68 -0.71 20.75
C PHE A 217 -12.47 -0.30 22.22
N THR A 218 -13.09 -1.02 23.16
CA THR A 218 -12.99 -0.72 24.58
C THR A 218 -11.56 -0.89 25.09
N TYR A 219 -10.84 -1.91 24.60
CA TYR A 219 -9.43 -2.13 24.96
C TYR A 219 -8.57 -0.93 24.53
N TYR A 220 -8.72 -0.45 23.31
CA TYR A 220 -7.89 0.63 22.75
C TYR A 220 -8.29 2.02 23.23
N LEU A 221 -9.55 2.28 23.52
CA LEU A 221 -10.06 3.63 23.82
C LEU A 221 -9.31 4.33 24.97
N SER A 222 -8.88 3.57 25.98
CA SER A 222 -8.14 4.08 27.14
C SER A 222 -6.61 4.04 26.98
N ARG A 223 -6.10 3.44 25.90
CA ARG A 223 -4.66 3.15 25.73
C ARG A 223 -3.99 3.94 24.61
N VAL A 224 -4.74 4.28 23.56
CA VAL A 224 -4.18 5.04 22.43
C VAL A 224 -3.84 6.47 22.82
N THR A 225 -2.78 6.99 22.21
CA THR A 225 -2.39 8.40 22.27
C THR A 225 -2.74 9.06 20.95
N PRO A 226 -3.88 9.75 20.83
CA PRO A 226 -4.30 10.37 19.60
C PRO A 226 -3.58 11.69 19.34
N TYR A 227 -3.41 12.05 18.10
CA TYR A 227 -2.89 13.33 17.65
C TYR A 227 -3.97 14.43 17.81
N VAL A 228 -3.96 15.13 18.95
CA VAL A 228 -4.98 16.18 19.28
C VAL A 228 -4.40 17.58 19.45
N ASN A 229 -3.08 17.70 19.43
CA ASN A 229 -2.36 18.98 19.57
C ASN A 229 -1.55 19.31 18.31
N GLU A 230 -1.89 18.71 17.20
CA GLU A 230 -1.23 18.93 15.94
C GLU A 230 -1.60 20.27 15.31
N THR A 231 -0.67 20.80 14.53
CA THR A 231 -0.87 21.95 13.65
C THR A 231 -0.72 21.52 12.21
N ALA A 232 -1.55 22.06 11.33
CA ALA A 232 -1.40 21.81 9.90
C ALA A 232 -0.08 22.42 9.41
N PHE A 233 0.61 21.70 8.53
CA PHE A 233 1.80 22.20 7.87
C PHE A 233 1.42 23.34 6.92
N ASP A 234 2.12 24.47 6.98
CA ASP A 234 1.81 25.67 6.17
C ASP A 234 2.22 25.46 4.69
N HIS A 235 1.34 24.81 3.94
CA HIS A 235 1.50 24.57 2.52
C HIS A 235 0.13 24.30 1.88
N PRO A 236 -0.22 24.91 0.73
CA PRO A 236 -1.57 24.81 0.15
C PRO A 236 -2.06 23.37 -0.09
N PHE A 237 -1.18 22.49 -0.58
CA PHE A 237 -1.54 21.09 -0.80
C PHE A 237 -1.49 20.28 0.50
N LEU A 238 -0.44 20.41 1.31
CA LEU A 238 -0.26 19.57 2.50
C LEU A 238 -1.30 19.87 3.58
N SER A 239 -1.73 21.13 3.75
CA SER A 239 -2.80 21.48 4.69
C SER A 239 -4.22 21.25 4.15
N SER A 240 -4.36 20.93 2.87
CA SER A 240 -5.68 20.73 2.28
C SER A 240 -6.38 19.51 2.91
N ARG A 241 -7.68 19.63 3.22
CA ARG A 241 -8.52 18.64 3.90
C ARG A 241 -8.15 18.36 5.36
N ALA A 242 -7.43 19.29 6.01
CA ALA A 242 -7.16 19.20 7.44
C ALA A 242 -8.45 19.06 8.25
N VAL A 243 -8.38 18.26 9.31
CA VAL A 243 -9.44 18.13 10.32
C VAL A 243 -8.93 18.78 11.59
N GLN A 244 -9.31 20.03 11.80
CA GLN A 244 -8.83 20.82 12.92
C GLN A 244 -9.36 20.25 14.25
N PRO A 245 -8.49 19.83 15.17
CA PRO A 245 -8.90 19.39 16.49
C PRO A 245 -9.68 20.50 17.23
N ARG A 246 -10.72 20.09 17.95
CA ARG A 246 -11.65 20.98 18.70
C ARG A 246 -12.55 21.87 17.84
N VAL A 247 -12.33 21.94 16.52
CA VAL A 247 -13.15 22.70 15.58
C VAL A 247 -14.00 21.73 14.74
N ASP A 248 -13.35 20.90 13.92
CA ASP A 248 -14.03 19.97 13.02
C ASP A 248 -14.40 18.67 13.72
N ALA A 249 -13.57 18.22 14.66
CA ALA A 249 -13.79 17.04 15.49
C ALA A 249 -13.29 17.28 16.91
N SER A 250 -14.04 16.82 17.91
CA SER A 250 -13.63 16.86 19.31
C SER A 250 -12.49 15.87 19.59
N GLU A 251 -11.70 16.15 20.62
CA GLU A 251 -10.65 15.21 21.09
C GLU A 251 -11.20 13.81 21.40
N ARG A 252 -12.44 13.73 21.87
CA ARG A 252 -13.12 12.46 22.12
C ARG A 252 -13.39 11.72 20.84
N GLU A 253 -13.81 12.39 19.76
CA GLU A 253 -14.05 11.78 18.45
C GLU A 253 -12.75 11.32 17.81
N ILE A 254 -11.68 12.12 17.87
CA ILE A 254 -10.35 11.79 17.42
C ILE A 254 -9.83 10.53 18.15
N ARG A 255 -9.90 10.48 19.49
CA ARG A 255 -9.52 9.30 20.28
C ARG A 255 -10.32 8.06 19.89
N ARG A 256 -11.63 8.22 19.63
CA ARG A 256 -12.48 7.11 19.18
C ARG A 256 -12.06 6.58 17.81
N ALA A 257 -11.72 7.46 16.89
CA ALA A 257 -11.26 7.08 15.56
C ALA A 257 -9.92 6.34 15.62
N THR A 258 -8.96 6.86 16.38
CA THR A 258 -7.67 6.17 16.62
C THR A 258 -7.88 4.80 17.25
N ALA A 259 -8.72 4.71 18.29
CA ALA A 259 -9.01 3.43 18.95
C ALA A 259 -9.68 2.40 18.02
N ALA A 260 -10.60 2.86 17.16
CA ALA A 260 -11.25 2.00 16.19
C ALA A 260 -10.24 1.50 15.12
N TYR A 261 -9.35 2.36 14.64
CA TYR A 261 -8.29 2.00 13.71
C TYR A 261 -7.37 0.91 14.28
N TYR A 262 -6.87 1.08 15.51
CA TYR A 262 -6.07 0.08 16.22
C TYR A 262 -6.81 -1.26 16.37
N GLY A 263 -8.10 -1.19 16.68
CA GLY A 263 -8.94 -2.40 16.74
C GLY A 263 -9.16 -3.08 15.38
N MET A 264 -9.09 -2.33 14.28
CA MET A 264 -9.12 -2.90 12.92
C MET A 264 -7.79 -3.57 12.57
N VAL A 265 -6.65 -2.96 12.95
CA VAL A 265 -5.31 -3.54 12.77
C VAL A 265 -5.19 -4.86 13.53
N GLU A 266 -5.57 -4.92 14.80
CA GLU A 266 -5.64 -6.20 15.54
C GLU A 266 -6.54 -7.21 14.82
N GLY A 267 -7.63 -6.74 14.22
CA GLY A 267 -8.56 -7.60 13.49
C GLY A 267 -7.96 -8.27 12.28
N ILE A 268 -7.19 -7.55 11.48
CA ILE A 268 -6.51 -8.14 10.31
C ILE A 268 -5.38 -9.07 10.74
N ASP A 269 -4.65 -8.75 11.79
CA ASP A 269 -3.61 -9.63 12.34
C ASP A 269 -4.16 -11.01 12.71
N GLN A 270 -5.30 -11.03 13.42
CA GLN A 270 -5.97 -12.30 13.77
C GLN A 270 -6.46 -13.05 12.53
N ASP A 271 -6.98 -12.35 11.51
CA ASP A 271 -7.46 -12.98 10.29
C ASP A 271 -6.31 -13.56 9.45
N TYR A 272 -5.13 -12.91 9.41
CA TYR A 272 -3.92 -13.53 8.82
C TYR A 272 -3.44 -14.75 9.60
N GLY A 273 -3.53 -14.73 10.93
CA GLY A 273 -3.25 -15.92 11.75
C GLY A 273 -4.15 -17.11 11.37
N ARG A 274 -5.41 -16.86 11.01
CA ARG A 274 -6.32 -17.90 10.52
C ARG A 274 -5.91 -18.45 9.15
N VAL A 275 -5.36 -17.61 8.26
CA VAL A 275 -4.82 -18.05 6.97
C VAL A 275 -3.62 -18.97 7.18
N PHE A 276 -2.70 -18.61 8.08
CA PHE A 276 -1.56 -19.46 8.44
C PHE A 276 -2.02 -20.81 9.00
N ALA A 277 -2.91 -20.77 9.98
CA ALA A 277 -3.45 -21.99 10.59
C ALA A 277 -4.16 -22.92 9.56
N ALA A 278 -4.85 -22.33 8.58
CA ALA A 278 -5.50 -23.12 7.53
C ALA A 278 -4.48 -23.82 6.61
N LEU A 279 -3.40 -23.15 6.26
CA LEU A 279 -2.31 -23.77 5.47
C LEU A 279 -1.64 -24.91 6.24
N GLU A 280 -1.34 -24.70 7.52
CA GLU A 280 -0.76 -25.73 8.39
C GLU A 280 -1.73 -26.92 8.57
N HIS A 281 -3.03 -26.65 8.72
CA HIS A 281 -4.07 -27.68 8.86
C HIS A 281 -4.12 -28.64 7.66
N VAL A 282 -3.90 -28.12 6.45
CA VAL A 282 -3.83 -28.95 5.23
C VAL A 282 -2.43 -29.51 4.97
N GLY A 283 -1.56 -29.51 5.98
CA GLY A 283 -0.24 -30.13 5.94
C GLY A 283 0.85 -29.34 5.24
N GLN A 284 0.66 -28.03 5.01
CA GLN A 284 1.70 -27.18 4.46
C GLN A 284 2.70 -26.77 5.55
N ASN A 285 3.98 -26.92 5.24
CA ASN A 285 5.04 -26.37 6.08
C ASN A 285 5.34 -24.95 5.61
N LEU A 286 4.95 -23.96 6.42
CA LEU A 286 5.14 -22.55 6.07
C LEU A 286 6.62 -22.12 6.01
N ASP A 287 7.53 -22.92 6.53
CA ASP A 287 8.97 -22.68 6.38
C ASP A 287 9.49 -22.98 4.96
N ASP A 288 8.68 -23.62 4.12
CA ASP A 288 9.02 -23.84 2.71
C ASP A 288 8.46 -22.75 1.79
N TRP A 289 7.76 -21.76 2.35
CA TRP A 289 7.07 -20.70 1.60
C TRP A 289 7.84 -19.37 1.64
N ILE A 290 7.71 -18.62 0.56
CA ILE A 290 7.96 -17.16 0.60
C ILE A 290 6.69 -16.52 1.16
N ILE A 291 6.82 -15.71 2.23
CA ILE A 291 5.68 -14.99 2.80
C ILE A 291 5.99 -13.50 2.79
N ILE A 292 5.09 -12.72 2.20
CA ILE A 292 5.20 -11.26 2.10
C ILE A 292 4.02 -10.64 2.83
N TYR A 293 4.27 -9.62 3.63
CA TYR A 293 3.24 -8.74 4.19
C TYR A 293 3.53 -7.30 3.83
N THR A 294 2.51 -6.56 3.35
CA THR A 294 2.59 -5.13 3.08
C THR A 294 1.22 -4.43 3.12
N SER A 295 1.21 -3.11 2.96
CA SER A 295 0.01 -2.28 2.70
C SER A 295 0.23 -1.46 1.43
N ASP A 296 -0.86 -1.04 0.77
CA ASP A 296 -0.76 -0.22 -0.44
C ASP A 296 -0.35 1.24 -0.17
N HIS A 297 -0.72 1.80 0.97
CA HIS A 297 -0.30 3.09 1.52
C HIS A 297 -0.57 3.11 3.03
N GLY A 298 -0.14 4.19 3.69
CA GLY A 298 -0.37 4.40 5.11
C GLY A 298 -1.65 5.17 5.43
N GLU A 299 -1.69 5.73 6.64
CA GLU A 299 -2.78 6.51 7.25
C GLU A 299 -2.19 7.63 8.09
N MET A 300 -2.68 8.88 7.90
CA MET A 300 -2.22 10.03 8.68
C MET A 300 -2.69 10.00 10.14
N LEU A 301 -3.83 9.42 10.42
CA LEU A 301 -4.39 9.15 11.75
C LEU A 301 -4.51 10.39 12.69
N GLY A 302 -4.53 11.59 12.11
CA GLY A 302 -4.59 12.88 12.82
C GLY A 302 -3.27 13.64 12.87
N GLU A 303 -2.15 13.04 12.51
CA GLU A 303 -0.86 13.70 12.40
C GLU A 303 -0.94 14.86 11.38
N HIS A 304 -0.32 16.00 11.67
CA HIS A 304 -0.47 17.27 10.92
C HIS A 304 -1.92 17.70 10.72
N THR A 305 -2.85 17.30 11.59
CA THR A 305 -4.30 17.49 11.45
C THR A 305 -4.93 16.73 10.28
N LEU A 306 -4.23 15.80 9.69
CA LEU A 306 -4.66 15.05 8.50
C LEU A 306 -5.17 13.64 8.87
N TRP A 307 -6.12 13.19 8.10
CA TRP A 307 -6.65 11.82 8.15
C TRP A 307 -6.61 11.22 6.77
N GLU A 308 -6.55 9.90 6.71
CA GLU A 308 -6.43 9.14 5.48
C GLU A 308 -5.04 9.32 4.82
N LYS A 309 -4.98 9.62 3.54
CA LYS A 309 -3.81 9.51 2.66
C LYS A 309 -3.73 10.68 1.69
N THR A 310 -3.01 10.49 0.56
CA THR A 310 -2.83 11.45 -0.54
C THR A 310 -1.76 12.51 -0.32
N LYS A 311 -1.09 12.50 0.81
CA LYS A 311 0.04 13.39 1.11
C LYS A 311 1.34 12.58 1.15
N PHE A 312 2.49 13.26 1.07
CA PHE A 312 3.79 12.58 1.10
C PHE A 312 4.45 12.57 2.48
N PHE A 313 3.70 12.82 3.55
CA PHE A 313 4.18 12.58 4.91
C PHE A 313 4.42 11.08 5.17
N GLU A 314 5.36 10.77 6.07
CA GLU A 314 5.69 9.38 6.40
C GLU A 314 4.45 8.56 6.77
N GLY A 315 3.52 9.11 7.56
CA GLY A 315 2.28 8.44 7.92
C GLY A 315 1.46 7.94 6.73
N SER A 316 1.53 8.62 5.58
CA SER A 316 0.76 8.29 4.37
C SER A 316 1.53 7.44 3.36
N VAL A 317 2.83 7.70 3.14
CA VAL A 317 3.60 7.02 2.07
C VAL A 317 4.42 5.84 2.54
N LYS A 318 4.82 5.82 3.82
CA LYS A 318 5.58 4.72 4.39
C LYS A 318 4.64 3.57 4.73
N VAL A 319 5.04 2.35 4.38
CA VAL A 319 4.21 1.15 4.51
C VAL A 319 4.97 0.04 5.23
N PRO A 320 4.28 -0.87 5.92
CA PRO A 320 4.90 -2.08 6.43
C PRO A 320 5.40 -2.94 5.26
N LEU A 321 6.59 -3.53 5.38
CA LEU A 321 7.05 -4.56 4.46
C LEU A 321 7.88 -5.59 5.22
N ILE A 322 7.40 -6.84 5.21
CA ILE A 322 8.08 -7.99 5.78
C ILE A 322 8.18 -9.07 4.71
N ILE A 323 9.36 -9.66 4.53
CA ILE A 323 9.57 -10.79 3.63
C ILE A 323 10.21 -11.93 4.41
N ARG A 324 9.51 -13.06 4.53
CA ARG A 324 10.06 -14.30 5.07
C ARG A 324 10.43 -15.24 3.94
N LEU A 325 11.67 -15.68 3.94
CA LEU A 325 12.22 -16.59 2.97
C LEU A 325 12.07 -18.05 3.42
N PRO A 326 12.09 -19.03 2.49
CA PRO A 326 12.17 -20.44 2.83
C PRO A 326 13.30 -20.74 3.81
N GLY A 327 13.04 -21.66 4.74
CA GLY A 327 13.98 -22.00 5.82
C GLY A 327 14.22 -20.86 6.81
N ARG A 328 13.40 -19.81 6.78
CA ARG A 328 13.59 -18.58 7.59
C ARG A 328 14.95 -17.93 7.37
N ALA A 329 15.46 -18.02 6.14
CA ALA A 329 16.76 -17.44 5.81
C ALA A 329 16.78 -15.94 6.16
N ASN A 330 17.87 -15.51 6.82
CA ASN A 330 18.08 -14.14 7.27
C ASN A 330 17.04 -13.60 8.27
N ALA A 331 16.34 -14.48 8.99
CA ALA A 331 15.34 -14.11 9.99
C ALA A 331 15.88 -13.09 11.02
N GLY A 332 15.02 -12.12 11.39
CA GLY A 332 15.35 -11.05 12.33
C GLY A 332 16.24 -9.94 11.76
N ARG A 333 16.59 -9.98 10.46
CA ARG A 333 17.28 -8.87 9.81
C ARG A 333 16.36 -7.68 9.65
N ILE A 334 16.91 -6.48 9.87
CA ILE A 334 16.28 -5.20 9.58
C ILE A 334 17.05 -4.54 8.44
N VAL A 335 16.33 -4.08 7.44
CA VAL A 335 16.85 -3.33 6.28
C VAL A 335 16.42 -1.88 6.43
N GLU A 336 17.43 -0.99 6.54
CA GLU A 336 17.22 0.47 6.69
C GLU A 336 17.25 1.23 5.35
N LYS A 337 17.44 0.53 4.25
CA LYS A 337 17.46 1.15 2.93
C LYS A 337 16.06 1.53 2.48
N ASN A 338 15.96 2.67 1.77
CA ASN A 338 14.72 3.08 1.12
C ASN A 338 14.40 2.10 -0.02
N VAL A 339 13.22 1.52 0.00
CA VAL A 339 12.72 0.61 -1.03
C VAL A 339 11.31 1.03 -1.45
N ASN A 340 10.88 0.59 -2.63
CA ASN A 340 9.57 0.88 -3.18
C ASN A 340 8.74 -0.40 -3.32
N LEU A 341 7.43 -0.32 -3.22
CA LEU A 341 6.58 -1.50 -3.47
C LEU A 341 6.69 -2.00 -4.92
N CYS A 342 7.06 -1.16 -5.88
CA CYS A 342 7.37 -1.60 -7.24
C CYS A 342 8.46 -2.67 -7.26
N ASP A 343 9.42 -2.61 -6.34
CA ASP A 343 10.55 -3.54 -6.22
C ASP A 343 10.11 -5.00 -5.99
N LEU A 344 8.86 -5.21 -5.57
CA LEU A 344 8.31 -6.55 -5.37
C LEU A 344 8.18 -7.35 -6.67
N PHE A 345 7.99 -6.72 -7.84
CA PHE A 345 7.94 -7.45 -9.10
C PHE A 345 9.28 -8.15 -9.40
N ALA A 346 10.37 -7.39 -9.46
CA ALA A 346 11.71 -7.95 -9.71
C ALA A 346 12.13 -8.94 -8.61
N THR A 347 11.78 -8.63 -7.35
CA THR A 347 12.05 -9.50 -6.20
C THR A 347 11.34 -10.86 -6.32
N LEU A 348 10.06 -10.87 -6.68
CA LEU A 348 9.30 -12.10 -6.89
C LEU A 348 9.90 -12.94 -8.05
N CYS A 349 10.30 -12.28 -9.14
CA CYS A 349 10.97 -12.96 -10.24
C CYS A 349 12.26 -13.62 -9.78
N ASP A 350 13.11 -12.91 -9.07
CA ASP A 350 14.40 -13.40 -8.56
C ASP A 350 14.22 -14.56 -7.57
N LEU A 351 13.34 -14.40 -6.59
CA LEU A 351 13.09 -15.42 -5.56
C LEU A 351 12.49 -16.73 -6.13
N THR A 352 11.94 -16.69 -7.34
CA THR A 352 11.26 -17.82 -7.96
C THR A 352 12.00 -18.36 -9.20
N ASP A 353 13.18 -17.84 -9.48
CA ASP A 353 13.93 -18.18 -10.70
C ASP A 353 13.07 -18.02 -11.98
N VAL A 354 12.35 -16.91 -12.05
CA VAL A 354 11.56 -16.47 -13.20
C VAL A 354 12.25 -15.24 -13.80
N PRO A 355 12.63 -15.24 -15.09
CA PRO A 355 13.25 -14.07 -15.70
C PRO A 355 12.35 -12.83 -15.57
N ALA A 356 12.88 -11.71 -15.13
CA ALA A 356 12.19 -10.43 -15.17
C ALA A 356 11.91 -10.00 -16.62
N VAL A 357 11.15 -8.94 -16.81
CA VAL A 357 10.88 -8.33 -18.11
C VAL A 357 11.62 -7.00 -18.22
N ASP A 358 11.83 -6.53 -19.45
CA ASP A 358 12.40 -5.20 -19.70
C ASP A 358 11.39 -4.09 -19.35
N GLY A 359 11.90 -2.87 -19.10
CA GLY A 359 11.09 -1.68 -18.87
C GLY A 359 10.51 -1.56 -17.46
N LEU A 360 11.03 -2.31 -16.50
CA LEU A 360 10.69 -2.15 -15.08
C LEU A 360 11.43 -0.94 -14.47
N ASP A 361 10.75 -0.21 -13.59
CA ASP A 361 11.39 0.70 -12.62
C ASP A 361 11.82 -0.06 -11.35
N SER A 362 11.41 -1.28 -11.24
CA SER A 362 11.58 -2.22 -10.13
C SER A 362 13.00 -2.77 -10.06
N ARG A 363 13.54 -2.83 -8.86
CA ARG A 363 14.82 -3.46 -8.52
C ARG A 363 14.60 -4.64 -7.59
N SER A 364 15.36 -5.72 -7.76
CA SER A 364 15.26 -6.86 -6.84
C SER A 364 15.76 -6.48 -5.44
N LEU A 365 14.97 -6.82 -4.42
CA LEU A 365 15.35 -6.69 -3.01
C LEU A 365 16.22 -7.86 -2.52
N VAL A 366 16.48 -8.87 -3.35
CA VAL A 366 17.27 -10.05 -2.96
C VAL A 366 18.66 -9.71 -2.44
N PRO A 367 19.41 -8.76 -3.01
CA PRO A 367 20.68 -8.31 -2.40
C PRO A 367 20.49 -7.80 -0.97
N LEU A 368 19.50 -6.95 -0.72
CA LEU A 368 19.21 -6.41 0.61
C LEU A 368 18.74 -7.50 1.58
N LEU A 369 17.94 -8.45 1.12
CA LEU A 369 17.54 -9.63 1.89
C LEU A 369 18.76 -10.44 2.35
N ASN A 370 19.79 -10.52 1.52
CA ASN A 370 21.05 -11.21 1.82
C ASN A 370 22.07 -10.35 2.57
N GLY A 371 21.78 -9.07 2.79
CA GLY A 371 22.65 -8.13 3.52
C GLY A 371 23.65 -7.41 2.64
N ASP A 372 23.55 -7.52 1.34
CA ASP A 372 24.33 -6.77 0.39
C ASP A 372 23.59 -5.49 0.01
N SER A 373 24.15 -4.36 0.37
CA SER A 373 23.59 -3.03 0.09
C SER A 373 24.58 -2.08 -0.58
N ALA A 374 25.72 -2.59 -1.03
CA ALA A 374 26.82 -1.75 -1.53
C ALA A 374 26.41 -0.96 -2.78
N ASP A 375 25.70 -1.59 -3.70
CA ASP A 375 25.24 -0.98 -4.96
C ASP A 375 23.82 -0.39 -4.89
N TRP A 376 23.24 -0.27 -3.68
CA TRP A 376 21.89 0.27 -3.52
C TRP A 376 21.94 1.80 -3.39
N ASP A 377 21.37 2.52 -4.35
CA ASP A 377 21.37 3.98 -4.43
C ASP A 377 20.54 4.70 -3.36
N ASN A 378 19.79 3.94 -2.56
CA ASN A 378 18.98 4.41 -1.45
C ASN A 378 17.96 5.50 -1.79
N GLU A 379 17.44 5.48 -3.04
CA GLU A 379 16.39 6.37 -3.52
C GLU A 379 15.04 5.64 -3.59
N THR A 380 13.96 6.35 -3.27
CA THR A 380 12.58 5.91 -3.53
C THR A 380 11.74 7.08 -4.01
N ILE A 381 10.70 6.77 -4.80
CA ILE A 381 9.86 7.75 -5.48
C ILE A 381 8.41 7.44 -5.20
N SER A 382 7.61 8.49 -4.94
CA SER A 382 6.16 8.39 -4.86
C SER A 382 5.52 9.50 -5.68
N HIS A 383 4.45 9.18 -6.40
CA HIS A 383 3.76 10.11 -7.27
C HIS A 383 2.25 10.11 -7.00
N TYR A 384 1.63 11.28 -7.08
CA TYR A 384 0.19 11.44 -7.00
C TYR A 384 -0.31 12.48 -8.00
N GLY A 385 -0.95 12.02 -9.07
CA GLY A 385 -1.52 12.88 -10.13
C GLY A 385 -2.86 13.52 -9.80
N GLY A 386 -3.43 13.27 -8.61
CA GLY A 386 -4.73 13.79 -8.24
C GLY A 386 -4.73 15.24 -7.76
N THR A 387 -5.92 15.87 -7.78
CA THR A 387 -6.12 17.27 -7.38
C THR A 387 -5.99 17.46 -5.88
N HIS A 388 -5.59 18.66 -5.47
CA HIS A 388 -5.54 19.03 -4.06
C HIS A 388 -6.88 19.51 -3.49
N LEU A 389 -7.85 19.83 -4.32
CA LEU A 389 -9.13 20.43 -3.88
C LEU A 389 -10.26 19.43 -3.65
N GLY A 390 -10.10 18.19 -4.09
CA GLY A 390 -11.04 17.09 -3.75
C GLY A 390 -12.43 17.16 -4.36
N HIS A 391 -12.71 18.12 -5.21
CA HIS A 391 -14.00 18.39 -5.84
C HIS A 391 -13.96 18.53 -7.35
N GLU A 392 -12.75 18.50 -7.91
CA GLU A 392 -12.57 18.65 -9.34
C GLU A 392 -12.59 17.29 -10.01
N THR A 393 -12.93 17.30 -11.26
CA THR A 393 -13.08 16.10 -12.06
C THR A 393 -11.84 15.23 -11.96
N HIS A 394 -11.99 13.92 -11.88
CA HIS A 394 -10.90 12.94 -11.86
C HIS A 394 -9.92 13.03 -13.06
N PHE A 395 -10.03 14.07 -13.86
CA PHE A 395 -9.27 14.28 -15.10
C PHE A 395 -8.19 15.36 -15.00
N ASP A 396 -8.19 16.19 -13.93
CA ASP A 396 -7.15 17.18 -13.73
C ASP A 396 -5.90 16.51 -13.17
N ARG A 397 -4.86 16.38 -13.97
CA ARG A 397 -3.58 15.79 -13.58
C ARG A 397 -2.68 16.86 -12.98
N TYR A 398 -2.21 16.58 -11.78
CA TYR A 398 -1.22 17.39 -11.07
C TYR A 398 0.11 16.65 -10.98
N GLU A 399 1.18 17.41 -10.99
CA GLU A 399 2.54 16.88 -10.90
C GLU A 399 2.99 16.85 -9.43
N ASN A 400 2.36 16.03 -8.59
CA ASN A 400 2.82 15.87 -7.20
C ASN A 400 3.81 14.71 -7.13
N LEU A 401 5.04 15.01 -6.73
CA LEU A 401 6.15 14.07 -6.70
C LEU A 401 6.88 14.14 -5.37
N MET A 402 7.24 13.01 -4.83
CA MET A 402 8.18 12.84 -3.73
C MET A 402 9.39 12.06 -4.23
N ILE A 403 10.59 12.57 -3.96
CA ILE A 403 11.85 11.85 -4.10
C ILE A 403 12.49 11.81 -2.72
N LYS A 404 12.73 10.61 -2.19
CA LYS A 404 13.48 10.44 -0.95
C LYS A 404 14.80 9.76 -1.25
N ARG A 405 15.88 10.38 -0.84
CA ARG A 405 17.24 9.82 -0.92
C ARG A 405 17.90 9.90 0.46
N ASP A 406 18.32 8.76 0.97
CA ASP A 406 18.77 8.62 2.35
C ASP A 406 17.73 9.17 3.34
N HIS A 407 18.05 10.18 4.12
CA HIS A 407 17.16 10.85 5.08
C HIS A 407 16.50 12.12 4.53
N LEU A 408 16.89 12.58 3.34
CA LEU A 408 16.33 13.78 2.71
C LEU A 408 15.12 13.41 1.87
N LYS A 409 14.03 14.14 2.06
CA LYS A 409 12.76 13.94 1.36
C LYS A 409 12.30 15.23 0.69
N TYR A 410 12.52 15.29 -0.62
CA TYR A 410 12.11 16.40 -1.47
C TYR A 410 10.72 16.15 -2.02
N GLN A 411 9.90 17.23 -2.06
CA GLN A 411 8.53 17.18 -2.57
C GLN A 411 8.29 18.35 -3.53
N TYR A 412 7.68 18.02 -4.68
CA TYR A 412 7.32 18.96 -5.73
C TYR A 412 5.81 18.87 -6.01
N TYR A 413 5.14 20.00 -6.16
CA TYR A 413 3.70 20.08 -6.27
C TYR A 413 3.23 20.90 -7.50
N GLY A 414 4.00 20.82 -8.59
CA GLY A 414 3.76 21.62 -9.78
C GLY A 414 4.32 23.04 -9.68
N ARG A 415 4.12 23.82 -10.75
CA ARG A 415 4.79 25.13 -10.89
C ARG A 415 4.30 26.22 -9.95
N GLU A 416 3.07 26.10 -9.47
CA GLU A 416 2.38 27.17 -8.73
C GLU A 416 2.45 26.98 -7.21
N MET A 417 3.03 25.91 -6.75
CA MET A 417 3.11 25.60 -5.31
C MET A 417 4.57 25.56 -4.84
N PRO A 418 4.81 25.92 -3.58
CA PRO A 418 6.15 25.80 -2.98
C PRO A 418 6.66 24.36 -3.03
N GLU A 419 7.95 24.21 -3.27
CA GLU A 419 8.66 22.95 -3.03
C GLU A 419 8.88 22.75 -1.53
N VAL A 420 9.06 21.53 -1.09
CA VAL A 420 9.34 21.20 0.32
C VAL A 420 10.54 20.26 0.38
N LEU A 421 11.44 20.52 1.32
CA LEU A 421 12.50 19.60 1.70
C LEU A 421 12.41 19.29 3.19
N PHE A 422 12.25 18.01 3.52
CA PHE A 422 12.39 17.51 4.88
C PHE A 422 13.74 16.81 5.05
N ASP A 423 14.34 17.02 6.20
CA ASP A 423 15.46 16.21 6.70
C ASP A 423 14.96 15.37 7.88
N LEU A 424 14.69 14.10 7.62
CA LEU A 424 14.12 13.18 8.61
C LEU A 424 15.14 12.79 9.71
N SER A 425 16.43 13.08 9.53
CA SER A 425 17.43 12.88 10.58
C SER A 425 17.41 14.00 11.64
N ARG A 426 16.99 15.22 11.24
CA ARG A 426 16.89 16.40 12.11
C ARG A 426 15.47 16.68 12.59
N ASN A 427 14.50 16.35 11.76
CA ASN A 427 13.07 16.61 12.01
C ASN A 427 12.24 15.44 11.47
N PRO A 428 12.24 14.29 12.17
CA PRO A 428 11.47 13.10 11.78
C PRO A 428 9.95 13.34 11.79
N GLU A 429 9.48 14.37 12.51
CA GLU A 429 8.08 14.78 12.56
C GLU A 429 7.64 15.63 11.37
N GLU A 430 8.51 15.92 10.40
CA GLU A 430 8.21 16.65 9.15
C GLU A 430 7.50 18.03 9.37
N THR A 431 7.90 18.74 10.41
CA THR A 431 7.31 20.04 10.77
C THR A 431 8.06 21.24 10.24
N SER A 432 9.28 21.05 9.72
CA SER A 432 10.16 22.13 9.26
C SER A 432 10.58 21.93 7.80
N ASN A 433 10.38 22.95 6.97
CA ASN A 433 10.88 22.96 5.59
C ASN A 433 12.31 23.50 5.56
N PHE A 434 13.24 22.72 5.02
CA PHE A 434 14.66 23.08 4.88
C PHE A 434 15.01 23.59 3.47
N LEU A 435 14.03 23.94 2.64
CA LEU A 435 14.27 24.33 1.24
C LEU A 435 15.15 25.59 1.12
N ASP A 436 15.02 26.52 2.07
CA ASP A 436 15.76 27.79 2.05
C ASP A 436 17.04 27.75 2.89
N ASP A 437 17.38 26.61 3.49
CA ASP A 437 18.61 26.42 4.26
C ASP A 437 19.80 26.21 3.30
N PRO A 438 20.82 27.10 3.32
CA PRO A 438 21.94 27.02 2.38
C PRO A 438 22.76 25.73 2.49
N ASP A 439 22.72 25.04 3.61
CA ASP A 439 23.42 23.76 3.80
C ASP A 439 22.88 22.65 2.88
N TYR A 440 21.67 22.80 2.36
CA TYR A 440 21.05 21.83 1.46
C TYR A 440 21.05 22.26 -0.03
N ALA A 441 21.68 23.37 -0.40
CA ALA A 441 21.65 23.91 -1.76
C ALA A 441 22.02 22.88 -2.85
N ASP A 442 23.11 22.13 -2.63
CA ASP A 442 23.57 21.10 -3.57
C ASP A 442 22.58 19.92 -3.65
N ALA A 443 22.03 19.49 -2.52
CA ALA A 443 21.05 18.41 -2.49
C ALA A 443 19.76 18.82 -3.22
N ILE A 444 19.28 20.05 -3.01
CA ILE A 444 18.11 20.60 -3.69
C ILE A 444 18.35 20.66 -5.21
N ALA A 445 19.52 21.12 -5.64
CA ALA A 445 19.88 21.14 -7.07
C ALA A 445 19.85 19.72 -7.67
N ALA A 446 20.40 18.73 -6.98
CA ALA A 446 20.40 17.34 -7.41
C ALA A 446 18.95 16.76 -7.47
N PHE A 447 18.09 17.06 -6.49
CA PHE A 447 16.68 16.66 -6.53
C PHE A 447 15.92 17.29 -7.70
N ARG A 448 16.16 18.55 -8.01
CA ARG A 448 15.53 19.23 -9.15
C ARG A 448 15.96 18.63 -10.49
N ILE A 449 17.24 18.27 -10.65
CA ILE A 449 17.71 17.52 -11.82
C ILE A 449 16.98 16.18 -11.91
N ARG A 450 16.95 15.43 -10.81
CA ARG A 450 16.28 14.12 -10.78
C ARG A 450 14.79 14.21 -11.07
N ARG A 451 14.11 15.23 -10.55
CA ARG A 451 12.71 15.55 -10.88
C ARG A 451 12.51 15.74 -12.39
N ASP A 452 13.38 16.52 -13.01
CA ASP A 452 13.29 16.81 -14.46
C ASP A 452 13.57 15.56 -15.32
N GLU A 453 14.50 14.68 -14.90
CA GLU A 453 14.74 13.35 -15.48
C GLU A 453 13.52 12.45 -15.40
N LEU A 454 12.77 12.49 -14.31
CA LEU A 454 11.53 11.74 -14.12
C LEU A 454 10.34 12.31 -14.89
N GLY A 455 10.55 13.35 -15.70
CA GLY A 455 9.52 13.97 -16.52
C GLY A 455 8.58 14.91 -15.73
N TYR A 456 9.02 15.44 -14.59
CA TYR A 456 8.28 16.41 -13.79
C TYR A 456 8.96 17.78 -13.84
N GLY A 457 8.18 18.85 -13.65
CA GLY A 457 8.72 20.19 -13.56
C GLY A 457 8.90 20.92 -14.87
N PRO A 458 9.42 22.16 -14.81
CA PRO A 458 9.42 23.09 -15.92
C PRO A 458 10.33 22.71 -17.10
N ASN A 459 11.38 21.90 -16.82
CA ASN A 459 12.35 21.49 -17.83
C ASN A 459 12.16 20.02 -18.24
N ALA A 460 11.05 19.39 -17.82
CA ALA A 460 10.72 18.03 -18.22
C ALA A 460 10.60 17.93 -19.76
N SER A 461 11.20 16.91 -20.35
CA SER A 461 11.13 16.67 -21.78
C SER A 461 9.68 16.40 -22.19
N ALA A 462 9.25 16.99 -23.30
CA ALA A 462 7.91 16.76 -23.87
C ALA A 462 7.70 15.29 -24.30
N ASP A 463 8.80 14.57 -24.52
CA ASP A 463 8.78 13.18 -25.00
C ASP A 463 8.33 12.19 -23.89
N TYR A 464 8.45 12.57 -22.63
CA TYR A 464 7.99 11.71 -21.53
C TYR A 464 6.47 11.49 -21.55
N LYS A 465 5.70 12.45 -22.07
CA LYS A 465 4.23 12.33 -22.17
C LYS A 465 3.76 11.39 -23.28
N ASN A 466 4.64 11.02 -24.20
CA ASN A 466 4.32 10.22 -25.39
C ASN A 466 4.91 8.79 -25.36
N ALA A 467 5.66 8.43 -24.34
CA ALA A 467 6.35 7.14 -24.27
C ALA A 467 5.45 5.94 -23.89
N GLY A 468 4.17 6.14 -23.70
CA GLY A 468 3.29 5.12 -23.11
C GLY A 468 1.91 4.90 -23.73
N TYR A 469 1.62 5.41 -24.95
CA TYR A 469 0.33 5.14 -25.61
C TYR A 469 0.51 4.88 -27.09
#